data_dd1b868726cd8976eaa81799aaff20b7
#
_entry.id   dd1b868726cd8976eaa81799aaff20b7
#
_cell.length_a   1.000
_cell.length_b   1.000
_cell.length_c   1.000
_cell.angle_alpha   90.00
_cell.angle_beta   90.00
_cell.angle_gamma   90.00
#
_symmetry.space_group_name_H-M   'P 1'
#
loop_
_entity.id
_entity.type
_entity.pdbx_description
1 polymer ?
#
loop_
_entity_poly.entity_id
_entity_poly.type
_entity_poly.pdbx_seq_one_letter_code
_entity_poly.pdbx_strand_id
1 'polypeptide(L)'
;MKKKIIFLVAAALMLNSCDDLFEPAIENFKDVEQMYDDAQYAQGFLVNVYRCVPGYYDNSEYATDDAVINQKNNAFLTMATGGWTSRLWTPINQWTNSFSSIQYINLFLENVDKVRWSDDAEKAQLFARRTKGEAYGLRGMFLYCLLRAHAGFGENGELLGVPRLTEYLTINSDLNLPRASFADCVQQIYSDLEKAEELLPWEYNDVNEVPADFQSITQDKGKYNTVMGEKSRQLFNGLIARAYRVRTALLAASPAFQDASNPASWADAANAAAAVLNYNGGLGGLDDKGVEYYSKEVVENLQKGINPKEIIWRENVSNSEAANSQEANNFPPSLNGSGNMNPSQNLVDAFPMANGYPISDIANSNYNKNNPYNGRDPRLAKYIIYNGSIAGVGDVPIYTGRKS
;
A
#
# COMPACT_ATOMS: atom_id res chain seq x y z
N MET A 1 80.13 -4.40 -8.47
CA MET A 1 79.23 -4.86 -7.41
C MET A 1 78.22 -3.73 -6.95
N LYS A 2 78.70 -2.52 -6.66
CA LYS A 2 77.81 -1.43 -6.15
C LYS A 2 76.64 -1.03 -7.07
N LYS A 3 76.77 -1.04 -8.41
CA LYS A 3 75.72 -0.74 -9.35
C LYS A 3 74.58 -1.80 -9.43
N LYS A 4 74.95 -3.08 -9.17
CA LYS A 4 73.91 -4.16 -9.15
C LYS A 4 73.08 -4.16 -7.88
N ILE A 5 73.68 -3.71 -6.74
CA ILE A 5 72.94 -3.58 -5.46
C ILE A 5 71.97 -2.42 -5.50
N ILE A 6 72.29 -1.30 -6.14
CA ILE A 6 71.41 -0.14 -6.32
C ILE A 6 70.19 -0.51 -7.19
N PHE A 7 70.40 -1.35 -8.22
CA PHE A 7 69.29 -1.82 -9.07
C PHE A 7 68.33 -2.78 -8.36
N LEU A 8 68.91 -3.63 -7.46
CA LEU A 8 68.08 -4.55 -6.65
C LEU A 8 67.25 -3.82 -5.56
N VAL A 9 67.84 -2.77 -4.96
CA VAL A 9 67.11 -1.94 -3.97
C VAL A 9 66.07 -1.09 -4.61
N ALA A 10 66.30 -0.54 -5.82
CA ALA A 10 65.30 0.19 -6.58
C ALA A 10 64.15 -0.71 -7.07
N ALA A 11 64.43 -1.96 -7.46
CA ALA A 11 63.39 -2.95 -7.83
C ALA A 11 62.56 -3.41 -6.64
N ALA A 12 63.18 -3.54 -5.43
CA ALA A 12 62.47 -3.89 -4.22
C ALA A 12 61.58 -2.77 -3.66
N LEU A 13 61.90 -1.51 -3.96
CA LEU A 13 61.05 -0.34 -3.61
C LEU A 13 59.84 -0.15 -4.57
N MET A 14 59.91 -0.72 -5.76
CA MET A 14 58.80 -0.67 -6.72
C MET A 14 57.75 -1.77 -6.48
N LEU A 15 58.02 -2.75 -5.63
CA LEU A 15 57.05 -3.84 -5.33
C LEU A 15 56.08 -3.54 -4.17
N ASN A 16 56.27 -2.40 -3.49
CA ASN A 16 55.36 -2.01 -2.39
C ASN A 16 54.42 -0.86 -2.74
N SER A 17 54.23 -0.54 -4.03
CA SER A 17 53.51 0.67 -4.44
C SER A 17 52.24 0.41 -5.25
N CYS A 18 51.62 -0.77 -5.16
CA CYS A 18 50.49 -1.05 -6.04
C CYS A 18 49.31 -1.79 -5.37
N ASP A 19 49.17 -1.83 -4.06
CA ASP A 19 47.94 -2.41 -3.49
C ASP A 19 46.75 -1.45 -3.59
N ASP A 20 46.98 -0.13 -3.52
CA ASP A 20 45.89 0.86 -3.62
C ASP A 20 45.47 1.18 -5.07
N LEU A 21 46.26 0.79 -6.10
CA LEU A 21 45.94 1.20 -7.48
C LEU A 21 44.92 0.29 -8.19
N PHE A 22 44.63 -0.86 -7.61
CA PHE A 22 43.67 -1.83 -8.15
C PHE A 22 42.46 -2.05 -7.24
N GLU A 23 42.36 -1.37 -6.10
CA GLU A 23 41.11 -1.26 -5.41
C GLU A 23 40.22 -0.32 -6.24
N PRO A 24 39.14 -0.83 -6.82
CA PRO A 24 38.16 0.07 -7.44
C PRO A 24 37.75 1.06 -6.36
N ALA A 25 37.82 2.37 -6.66
CA ALA A 25 37.30 3.39 -5.79
C ALA A 25 35.82 3.08 -5.57
N ILE A 26 35.51 2.42 -4.44
CA ILE A 26 34.14 2.09 -4.02
C ILE A 26 33.52 3.37 -3.42
N GLU A 27 33.74 4.51 -4.08
CA GLU A 27 33.23 5.82 -3.64
C GLU A 27 31.70 5.91 -3.67
N ASN A 28 31.03 4.94 -4.29
CA ASN A 28 29.57 4.94 -4.43
C ASN A 28 28.86 3.80 -3.66
N PHE A 29 29.57 2.95 -2.93
CA PHE A 29 28.98 1.92 -2.08
C PHE A 29 29.15 2.31 -0.62
N LYS A 30 28.07 2.72 0.02
CA LYS A 30 28.03 2.90 1.46
C LYS A 30 27.84 1.55 2.14
N ASP A 31 28.74 1.20 3.08
CA ASP A 31 28.53 0.05 3.95
C ASP A 31 27.36 0.28 4.90
N VAL A 32 26.74 -0.81 5.37
CA VAL A 32 25.59 -0.74 6.28
C VAL A 32 25.94 0.03 7.57
N GLU A 33 27.16 -0.12 8.07
CA GLU A 33 27.65 0.56 9.27
C GLU A 33 27.68 2.09 9.14
N GLN A 34 27.77 2.62 7.93
CA GLN A 34 27.72 4.08 7.71
C GLN A 34 26.34 4.68 8.08
N MET A 35 25.29 3.85 8.20
CA MET A 35 23.99 4.31 8.69
C MET A 35 24.03 4.73 10.16
N TYR A 36 25.03 4.26 10.96
CA TYR A 36 25.09 4.57 12.40
C TYR A 36 25.34 6.06 12.66
N ASP A 37 26.11 6.70 11.81
CA ASP A 37 26.44 8.13 11.90
C ASP A 37 25.70 9.00 10.86
N ASP A 38 24.95 8.38 9.94
CA ASP A 38 24.20 9.06 8.88
C ASP A 38 22.70 8.68 8.96
N ALA A 39 21.94 9.45 9.75
CA ALA A 39 20.51 9.25 9.92
C ALA A 39 19.70 9.38 8.59
N GLN A 40 20.18 10.19 7.63
CA GLN A 40 19.55 10.29 6.32
C GLN A 40 19.74 9.01 5.51
N TYR A 41 20.93 8.43 5.55
CA TYR A 41 21.21 7.15 4.91
C TYR A 41 20.38 6.03 5.55
N ALA A 42 20.31 5.99 6.90
CA ALA A 42 19.46 5.05 7.61
C ALA A 42 17.97 5.19 7.19
N GLN A 43 17.47 6.42 7.11
CA GLN A 43 16.10 6.67 6.66
C GLN A 43 15.87 6.28 5.19
N GLY A 44 16.91 6.34 4.37
CA GLY A 44 16.90 5.93 2.96
C GLY A 44 16.44 4.48 2.77
N PHE A 45 16.72 3.57 3.72
CA PHE A 45 16.21 2.20 3.70
C PHE A 45 14.68 2.17 3.73
N LEU A 46 14.06 2.93 4.63
CA LEU A 46 12.60 3.02 4.69
C LEU A 46 12.00 3.76 3.48
N VAL A 47 12.69 4.79 2.96
CA VAL A 47 12.23 5.47 1.74
C VAL A 47 12.16 4.52 0.55
N ASN A 48 13.15 3.64 0.38
CA ASN A 48 13.11 2.60 -0.65
C ASN A 48 11.94 1.63 -0.45
N VAL A 49 11.63 1.29 0.80
CA VAL A 49 10.47 0.46 1.15
C VAL A 49 9.16 1.16 0.81
N TYR A 50 9.02 2.45 1.16
CA TYR A 50 7.83 3.25 0.82
C TYR A 50 7.57 3.33 -0.68
N ARG A 51 8.63 3.39 -1.51
CA ARG A 51 8.50 3.39 -2.97
C ARG A 51 7.92 2.09 -3.54
N CYS A 52 7.97 1.01 -2.79
CA CYS A 52 7.41 -0.30 -3.15
C CYS A 52 6.00 -0.51 -2.61
N VAL A 53 5.45 0.43 -1.83
CA VAL A 53 4.07 0.35 -1.33
C VAL A 53 3.11 0.27 -2.53
N PRO A 54 2.27 -0.77 -2.64
CA PRO A 54 1.34 -0.89 -3.74
C PRO A 54 0.34 0.27 -3.76
N GLY A 55 0.10 0.84 -4.93
CA GLY A 55 -1.00 1.79 -5.12
C GLY A 55 -2.34 1.15 -4.76
N TYR A 56 -3.29 1.96 -4.29
CA TYR A 56 -4.64 1.45 -3.98
C TYR A 56 -5.38 1.03 -5.25
N TYR A 57 -5.28 1.83 -6.30
CA TYR A 57 -5.91 1.57 -7.57
C TYR A 57 -5.01 0.71 -8.46
N ASP A 58 -5.54 -0.42 -8.85
CA ASP A 58 -5.09 -1.23 -9.97
C ASP A 58 -6.32 -1.49 -10.86
N ASN A 59 -6.15 -1.86 -12.08
CA ASN A 59 -7.29 -2.10 -12.99
C ASN A 59 -7.90 -3.49 -12.77
N SER A 60 -7.96 -4.00 -11.54
CA SER A 60 -8.42 -5.35 -11.21
C SER A 60 -9.90 -5.60 -11.53
N GLU A 61 -10.70 -4.54 -11.67
CA GLU A 61 -12.08 -4.63 -12.14
C GLU A 61 -12.21 -5.29 -13.52
N TYR A 62 -11.18 -5.24 -14.37
CA TYR A 62 -11.19 -5.96 -15.66
C TYR A 62 -11.05 -7.47 -15.52
N ALA A 63 -10.73 -7.96 -14.34
CA ALA A 63 -10.70 -9.38 -14.00
C ALA A 63 -11.96 -9.85 -13.26
N THR A 64 -12.97 -9.01 -13.16
CA THR A 64 -14.24 -9.29 -12.49
C THR A 64 -15.41 -9.20 -13.49
N ASP A 65 -16.64 -9.38 -13.02
CA ASP A 65 -17.86 -9.16 -13.78
C ASP A 65 -18.35 -7.71 -13.73
N ASP A 66 -17.58 -6.79 -13.13
CA ASP A 66 -17.94 -5.37 -13.03
C ASP A 66 -17.60 -4.56 -14.28
N ALA A 67 -16.45 -4.84 -14.90
CA ALA A 67 -15.98 -4.06 -16.04
C ALA A 67 -15.30 -4.90 -17.11
N VAL A 68 -15.24 -4.36 -18.32
CA VAL A 68 -14.51 -4.92 -19.46
C VAL A 68 -13.64 -3.86 -20.11
N ILE A 69 -12.55 -4.30 -20.71
CA ILE A 69 -11.63 -3.42 -21.44
C ILE A 69 -11.50 -3.86 -22.89
N ASN A 70 -11.45 -2.87 -23.80
CA ASN A 70 -11.30 -3.10 -25.24
C ASN A 70 -9.85 -3.42 -25.67
N GLN A 71 -8.87 -3.26 -24.77
CA GLN A 71 -7.47 -3.53 -25.06
C GLN A 71 -7.18 -5.04 -24.91
N LYS A 72 -6.99 -5.74 -26.03
CA LYS A 72 -6.80 -7.20 -26.08
C LYS A 72 -5.60 -7.70 -25.27
N ASN A 73 -4.56 -6.91 -25.10
CA ASN A 73 -3.32 -7.29 -24.40
C ASN A 73 -3.30 -6.80 -22.94
N ASN A 74 -4.44 -6.50 -22.36
CA ASN A 74 -4.50 -6.11 -20.95
C ASN A 74 -4.23 -7.32 -20.04
N ALA A 75 -3.35 -7.17 -19.06
CA ALA A 75 -2.93 -8.23 -18.17
C ALA A 75 -4.07 -8.76 -17.27
N PHE A 76 -4.98 -7.87 -16.82
CA PHE A 76 -6.15 -8.27 -16.03
C PHE A 76 -7.17 -9.02 -16.89
N LEU A 77 -7.36 -8.64 -18.16
CA LEU A 77 -8.19 -9.41 -19.08
C LEU A 77 -7.61 -10.79 -19.33
N THR A 78 -6.28 -10.91 -19.45
CA THR A 78 -5.59 -12.20 -19.56
C THR A 78 -5.84 -13.05 -18.30
N MET A 79 -5.81 -12.43 -17.12
CA MET A 79 -6.13 -13.11 -15.86
C MET A 79 -7.60 -13.58 -15.83
N ALA A 80 -8.55 -12.73 -16.19
CA ALA A 80 -9.99 -13.03 -16.24
C ALA A 80 -10.32 -14.21 -17.16
N THR A 81 -9.59 -14.35 -18.27
CA THR A 81 -9.78 -15.43 -19.26
C THR A 81 -8.95 -16.68 -18.97
N GLY A 82 -8.28 -16.77 -17.82
CA GLY A 82 -7.48 -17.93 -17.41
C GLY A 82 -6.15 -18.06 -18.17
N GLY A 83 -5.69 -17.01 -18.84
CA GLY A 83 -4.45 -17.00 -19.63
C GLY A 83 -3.16 -16.88 -18.81
N TRP A 84 -3.23 -16.82 -17.47
CA TRP A 84 -2.06 -16.76 -16.60
C TRP A 84 -1.42 -18.15 -16.40
N THR A 85 -0.13 -18.17 -16.17
CA THR A 85 0.66 -19.39 -15.93
C THR A 85 1.75 -19.09 -14.90
N SER A 86 2.47 -20.13 -14.44
CA SER A 86 3.65 -19.96 -13.58
C SER A 86 4.78 -19.13 -14.22
N ARG A 87 4.76 -18.95 -15.54
CA ARG A 87 5.72 -18.13 -16.30
C ARG A 87 5.15 -16.76 -16.70
N LEU A 88 3.83 -16.69 -16.87
CA LEU A 88 3.12 -15.43 -17.14
C LEU A 88 2.43 -14.99 -15.85
N TRP A 89 3.11 -14.17 -15.10
CA TRP A 89 2.68 -13.72 -13.78
C TRP A 89 1.43 -12.85 -13.88
N THR A 90 0.59 -12.96 -12.87
CA THR A 90 -0.59 -12.09 -12.76
C THR A 90 -0.19 -10.65 -12.43
N PRO A 91 -0.98 -9.64 -12.83
CA PRO A 91 -0.70 -8.25 -12.48
C PRO A 91 -0.77 -7.97 -10.97
N ILE A 92 -1.42 -8.83 -10.18
CA ILE A 92 -1.46 -8.73 -8.71
C ILE A 92 -0.25 -9.37 -8.02
N ASN A 93 0.77 -9.81 -8.77
CA ASN A 93 1.98 -10.38 -8.22
C ASN A 93 2.71 -9.41 -7.30
N GLN A 94 2.98 -9.86 -6.07
CA GLN A 94 3.67 -9.09 -5.04
C GLN A 94 5.03 -9.67 -4.65
N TRP A 95 5.46 -10.76 -5.29
CA TRP A 95 6.58 -11.57 -4.83
C TRP A 95 7.88 -10.76 -4.69
N THR A 96 8.36 -10.21 -5.79
CA THR A 96 9.65 -9.52 -5.82
C THR A 96 9.68 -8.27 -4.94
N ASN A 97 8.71 -7.37 -5.15
CA ASN A 97 8.70 -6.08 -4.46
C ASN A 97 8.51 -6.25 -2.94
N SER A 98 7.60 -7.13 -2.52
CA SER A 98 7.33 -7.33 -1.10
C SER A 98 8.48 -8.04 -0.40
N PHE A 99 9.05 -9.11 -0.98
CA PHE A 99 10.20 -9.78 -0.35
C PHE A 99 11.45 -8.90 -0.31
N SER A 100 11.74 -8.13 -1.36
CA SER A 100 12.82 -7.15 -1.32
C SER A 100 12.61 -6.10 -0.24
N SER A 101 11.38 -5.59 -0.10
CA SER A 101 11.04 -4.62 0.95
C SER A 101 11.20 -5.22 2.34
N ILE A 102 10.74 -6.46 2.57
CA ILE A 102 10.92 -7.16 3.84
C ILE A 102 12.40 -7.34 4.18
N GLN A 103 13.24 -7.66 3.20
CA GLN A 103 14.69 -7.74 3.40
C GLN A 103 15.31 -6.40 3.82
N TYR A 104 14.95 -5.29 3.15
CA TYR A 104 15.40 -3.96 3.56
C TYR A 104 14.91 -3.60 4.97
N ILE A 105 13.68 -3.96 5.31
CA ILE A 105 13.11 -3.74 6.65
C ILE A 105 13.86 -4.55 7.69
N ASN A 106 14.15 -5.82 7.44
CA ASN A 106 14.85 -6.67 8.38
C ASN A 106 16.27 -6.15 8.65
N LEU A 107 17.00 -5.79 7.59
CA LEU A 107 18.33 -5.16 7.72
C LEU A 107 18.27 -3.86 8.53
N PHE A 108 17.24 -3.03 8.28
CA PHE A 108 17.00 -1.80 9.03
C PHE A 108 16.73 -2.09 10.51
N LEU A 109 15.84 -3.04 10.82
CA LEU A 109 15.46 -3.40 12.20
C LEU A 109 16.65 -3.94 13.02
N GLU A 110 17.60 -4.66 12.41
CA GLU A 110 18.81 -5.13 13.07
C GLU A 110 19.77 -3.99 13.48
N ASN A 111 19.64 -2.83 12.84
CA ASN A 111 20.58 -1.72 12.96
C ASN A 111 19.98 -0.43 13.51
N VAL A 112 18.67 -0.28 13.53
CA VAL A 112 17.97 0.99 13.87
C VAL A 112 18.36 1.56 15.23
N ASP A 113 18.62 0.72 16.21
CA ASP A 113 19.00 1.12 17.58
C ASP A 113 20.47 1.60 17.69
N LYS A 114 21.29 1.38 16.66
CA LYS A 114 22.69 1.83 16.59
C LYS A 114 22.81 3.21 15.92
N VAL A 115 21.74 3.69 15.28
CA VAL A 115 21.75 4.93 14.51
C VAL A 115 21.73 6.14 15.41
N ARG A 116 22.63 7.08 15.18
CA ARG A 116 22.61 8.41 15.80
C ARG A 116 21.59 9.30 15.12
N TRP A 117 20.32 9.17 15.51
CA TRP A 117 19.20 9.88 14.88
C TRP A 117 19.21 11.40 15.09
N SER A 118 19.80 11.87 16.19
CA SER A 118 19.86 13.30 16.56
C SER A 118 20.92 13.51 17.62
N ASP A 119 21.43 14.74 17.73
CA ASP A 119 22.28 15.18 18.84
C ASP A 119 21.47 15.39 20.13
N ASP A 120 20.18 15.63 20.03
CA ASP A 120 19.23 15.68 21.14
C ASP A 120 18.77 14.26 21.48
N ALA A 121 19.09 13.80 22.69
CA ALA A 121 18.84 12.43 23.13
C ALA A 121 17.33 12.06 23.12
N GLU A 122 16.43 12.98 23.48
CA GLU A 122 14.97 12.73 23.47
C GLU A 122 14.46 12.63 22.03
N LYS A 123 14.90 13.51 21.13
CA LYS A 123 14.58 13.40 19.71
C LYS A 123 15.14 12.12 19.09
N ALA A 124 16.37 11.74 19.46
CA ALA A 124 16.96 10.50 18.97
C ALA A 124 16.12 9.29 19.34
N GLN A 125 15.63 9.21 20.58
CA GLN A 125 14.73 8.13 21.02
C GLN A 125 13.39 8.17 20.30
N LEU A 126 12.81 9.36 20.09
CA LEU A 126 11.57 9.50 19.33
C LEU A 126 11.74 9.07 17.87
N PHE A 127 12.84 9.44 17.20
CA PHE A 127 13.13 8.99 15.83
C PHE A 127 13.32 7.48 15.75
N ALA A 128 14.13 6.88 16.65
CA ALA A 128 14.32 5.44 16.70
C ALA A 128 12.98 4.71 16.91
N ARG A 129 12.14 5.18 17.85
CA ARG A 129 10.81 4.62 18.11
C ARG A 129 9.91 4.73 16.89
N ARG A 130 9.84 5.89 16.24
CA ARG A 130 9.03 6.13 15.05
C ARG A 130 9.44 5.22 13.89
N THR A 131 10.71 5.28 13.51
CA THR A 131 11.21 4.53 12.35
C THR A 131 11.15 3.02 12.56
N LYS A 132 11.33 2.55 13.79
CA LYS A 132 11.12 1.15 14.18
C LYS A 132 9.66 0.74 14.04
N GLY A 133 8.73 1.58 14.49
CA GLY A 133 7.29 1.35 14.35
C GLY A 133 6.84 1.34 12.88
N GLU A 134 7.34 2.28 12.07
CA GLU A 134 7.13 2.29 10.62
C GLU A 134 7.63 0.99 9.97
N ALA A 135 8.84 0.54 10.33
CA ALA A 135 9.44 -0.67 9.80
C ALA A 135 8.60 -1.92 10.10
N TYR A 136 8.16 -2.11 11.35
CA TYR A 136 7.27 -3.22 11.70
C TYR A 136 5.95 -3.13 10.95
N GLY A 137 5.30 -1.96 10.93
CA GLY A 137 4.04 -1.77 10.24
C GLY A 137 4.12 -2.07 8.74
N LEU A 138 5.16 -1.58 8.08
CA LEU A 138 5.43 -1.85 6.66
C LEU A 138 5.71 -3.34 6.42
N ARG A 139 6.43 -4.04 7.32
CA ARG A 139 6.67 -5.48 7.18
C ARG A 139 5.37 -6.28 7.25
N GLY A 140 4.51 -5.98 8.23
CA GLY A 140 3.18 -6.57 8.33
C GLY A 140 2.33 -6.31 7.08
N MET A 141 2.35 -5.09 6.56
CA MET A 141 1.65 -4.71 5.33
C MET A 141 2.16 -5.51 4.11
N PHE A 142 3.47 -5.61 3.90
CA PHE A 142 4.02 -6.35 2.76
C PHE A 142 3.74 -7.85 2.87
N LEU A 143 3.79 -8.42 4.08
CA LEU A 143 3.40 -9.81 4.30
C LEU A 143 1.90 -10.03 4.02
N TYR A 144 1.03 -9.07 4.38
CA TYR A 144 -0.38 -9.08 3.97
C TYR A 144 -0.54 -9.09 2.45
N CYS A 145 0.20 -8.22 1.73
CA CYS A 145 0.15 -8.17 0.27
C CYS A 145 0.57 -9.50 -0.37
N LEU A 146 1.63 -10.13 0.14
CA LEU A 146 2.09 -11.44 -0.27
C LEU A 146 1.03 -12.52 0.01
N LEU A 147 0.46 -12.52 1.21
CA LEU A 147 -0.53 -13.50 1.62
C LEU A 147 -1.78 -13.42 0.73
N ARG A 148 -2.29 -12.20 0.49
CA ARG A 148 -3.44 -11.97 -0.40
C ARG A 148 -3.21 -12.48 -1.82
N ALA A 149 -2.00 -12.31 -2.35
CA ALA A 149 -1.70 -12.63 -3.73
C ALA A 149 -1.27 -14.09 -3.97
N HIS A 150 -0.66 -14.73 -2.96
CA HIS A 150 0.05 -16.00 -3.16
C HIS A 150 -0.34 -17.13 -2.19
N ALA A 151 -1.21 -16.87 -1.20
CA ALA A 151 -1.70 -17.92 -0.33
C ALA A 151 -2.72 -18.82 -1.04
N GLY A 152 -2.88 -20.03 -0.54
CA GLY A 152 -3.87 -20.99 -1.05
C GLY A 152 -3.53 -22.42 -0.67
N PHE A 153 -4.38 -23.33 -1.08
CA PHE A 153 -4.23 -24.75 -0.80
C PHE A 153 -3.08 -25.36 -1.61
N GLY A 154 -2.23 -26.14 -0.93
CA GLY A 154 -1.19 -26.96 -1.52
C GLY A 154 -1.71 -28.24 -2.17
N GLU A 155 -0.80 -29.00 -2.76
CA GLU A 155 -1.15 -30.27 -3.47
C GLU A 155 -1.79 -31.32 -2.53
N ASN A 156 -1.42 -31.31 -1.24
CA ASN A 156 -1.95 -32.25 -0.24
C ASN A 156 -3.18 -31.70 0.49
N GLY A 157 -3.71 -30.55 0.06
CA GLY A 157 -4.89 -29.93 0.65
C GLY A 157 -4.61 -29.07 1.90
N GLU A 158 -3.34 -28.86 2.26
CA GLU A 158 -2.95 -27.98 3.34
C GLU A 158 -3.12 -26.48 2.95
N LEU A 159 -3.60 -25.66 3.84
CA LEU A 159 -3.71 -24.22 3.63
C LEU A 159 -2.37 -23.52 3.92
N LEU A 160 -1.71 -23.10 2.88
CA LEU A 160 -0.38 -22.49 2.92
C LEU A 160 -0.40 -20.98 2.68
N GLY A 161 0.44 -20.28 3.43
CA GLY A 161 0.79 -18.89 3.20
C GLY A 161 1.98 -18.74 2.26
N VAL A 162 2.97 -17.97 2.66
CA VAL A 162 4.23 -17.69 1.95
C VAL A 162 5.42 -17.98 2.87
N PRO A 163 6.67 -18.03 2.36
CA PRO A 163 7.85 -18.05 3.23
C PRO A 163 7.87 -16.85 4.17
N ARG A 164 8.16 -17.07 5.46
CA ARG A 164 8.21 -16.02 6.47
C ARG A 164 9.65 -15.54 6.62
N LEU A 165 9.89 -14.26 6.34
CA LEU A 165 11.19 -13.60 6.54
C LEU A 165 11.10 -12.68 7.75
N THR A 166 11.61 -13.13 8.90
CA THR A 166 11.63 -12.36 10.15
C THR A 166 13.00 -11.76 10.49
N GLU A 167 14.02 -12.16 9.75
CA GLU A 167 15.41 -11.71 9.88
C GLU A 167 16.02 -11.39 8.51
N TYR A 168 17.11 -10.67 8.49
CA TYR A 168 17.84 -10.36 7.26
C TYR A 168 18.57 -11.61 6.76
N LEU A 169 18.31 -12.00 5.51
CA LEU A 169 18.97 -13.11 4.87
C LEU A 169 20.20 -12.62 4.11
N THR A 170 21.34 -13.24 4.39
CA THR A 170 22.62 -13.02 3.71
C THR A 170 22.84 -14.05 2.61
N ILE A 171 23.91 -13.89 1.84
CA ILE A 171 24.36 -14.88 0.85
C ILE A 171 24.62 -16.27 1.46
N ASN A 172 24.92 -16.35 2.77
CA ASN A 172 25.20 -17.59 3.49
C ASN A 172 23.94 -18.20 4.13
N SER A 173 22.78 -17.53 4.05
CA SER A 173 21.52 -18.02 4.59
C SER A 173 20.91 -19.10 3.69
N ASP A 174 20.09 -19.99 4.24
CA ASP A 174 19.28 -20.87 3.43
C ASP A 174 18.19 -20.04 2.73
N LEU A 175 18.26 -19.97 1.41
CA LEU A 175 17.31 -19.24 0.59
C LEU A 175 16.13 -20.11 0.12
N ASN A 176 16.17 -21.43 0.36
CA ASN A 176 15.11 -22.36 0.01
C ASN A 176 14.09 -22.50 1.16
N LEU A 177 13.51 -21.39 1.58
CA LEU A 177 12.53 -21.39 2.65
C LEU A 177 11.21 -22.01 2.19
N PRO A 178 10.65 -22.97 2.94
CA PRO A 178 9.34 -23.53 2.64
C PRO A 178 8.24 -22.47 2.88
N ARG A 179 7.09 -22.68 2.25
CA ARG A 179 5.88 -21.92 2.59
C ARG A 179 5.48 -22.24 4.04
N ALA A 180 5.21 -21.22 4.81
CA ALA A 180 4.60 -21.39 6.14
C ALA A 180 3.10 -21.66 6.03
N SER A 181 2.47 -22.09 7.12
CA SER A 181 1.01 -22.16 7.16
C SER A 181 0.38 -20.77 6.97
N PHE A 182 -0.83 -20.72 6.46
CA PHE A 182 -1.59 -19.48 6.35
C PHE A 182 -1.76 -18.80 7.72
N ALA A 183 -2.13 -19.60 8.74
CA ALA A 183 -2.32 -19.12 10.11
C ALA A 183 -1.04 -18.50 10.69
N ASP A 184 0.13 -19.11 10.49
CA ASP A 184 1.40 -18.54 10.94
C ASP A 184 1.73 -17.21 10.26
N CYS A 185 1.39 -17.07 8.98
CA CYS A 185 1.56 -15.79 8.27
C CYS A 185 0.63 -14.71 8.85
N VAL A 186 -0.64 -15.04 9.13
CA VAL A 186 -1.59 -14.13 9.77
C VAL A 186 -1.09 -13.69 11.15
N GLN A 187 -0.59 -14.63 11.96
CA GLN A 187 -0.04 -14.32 13.29
C GLN A 187 1.20 -13.41 13.18
N GLN A 188 2.07 -13.63 12.20
CA GLN A 188 3.22 -12.74 11.98
C GLN A 188 2.77 -11.33 11.59
N ILE A 189 1.76 -11.20 10.71
CA ILE A 189 1.20 -9.89 10.36
C ILE A 189 0.68 -9.20 11.62
N TYR A 190 -0.12 -9.88 12.44
CA TYR A 190 -0.64 -9.30 13.68
C TYR A 190 0.45 -8.88 14.65
N SER A 191 1.47 -9.70 14.84
CA SER A 191 2.62 -9.39 15.70
C SER A 191 3.36 -8.14 15.25
N ASP A 192 3.57 -7.97 13.94
CA ASP A 192 4.25 -6.80 13.39
C ASP A 192 3.37 -5.53 13.50
N LEU A 193 2.08 -5.65 13.20
CA LEU A 193 1.15 -4.54 13.34
C LEU A 193 0.97 -4.11 14.81
N GLU A 194 0.94 -5.05 15.76
CA GLU A 194 0.89 -4.77 17.20
C GLU A 194 2.10 -3.96 17.66
N LYS A 195 3.31 -4.34 17.24
CA LYS A 195 4.52 -3.55 17.50
C LYS A 195 4.45 -2.14 16.91
N ALA A 196 3.90 -2.02 15.71
CA ALA A 196 3.68 -0.71 15.11
C ALA A 196 2.68 0.13 15.92
N GLU A 197 1.58 -0.47 16.38
CA GLU A 197 0.55 0.18 17.21
C GLU A 197 1.10 0.64 18.58
N GLU A 198 2.02 -0.11 19.18
CA GLU A 198 2.69 0.23 20.44
C GLU A 198 3.72 1.36 20.28
N LEU A 199 4.41 1.41 19.15
CA LEU A 199 5.49 2.35 18.92
C LEU A 199 5.04 3.68 18.33
N LEU A 200 3.92 3.70 17.59
CA LEU A 200 3.46 4.85 16.82
C LEU A 200 2.24 5.52 17.43
N PRO A 201 2.08 6.85 17.27
CA PRO A 201 0.81 7.49 17.58
C PRO A 201 -0.28 6.98 16.63
N TRP A 202 -1.55 7.12 17.02
CA TRP A 202 -2.67 6.81 16.12
C TRP A 202 -2.53 7.59 14.81
N GLU A 203 -2.29 8.90 14.91
CA GLU A 203 -2.06 9.78 13.77
C GLU A 203 -0.94 10.77 14.12
N TYR A 204 -0.23 11.21 13.09
CA TYR A 204 0.77 12.25 13.22
C TYR A 204 0.11 13.63 13.19
N ASN A 205 -0.07 14.24 14.36
CA ASN A 205 -0.63 15.56 14.52
C ASN A 205 0.21 16.37 15.51
N ASP A 206 0.27 17.68 15.30
CA ASP A 206 0.86 18.56 16.29
C ASP A 206 -0.04 18.61 17.52
N VAL A 207 0.57 18.48 18.69
CA VAL A 207 -0.13 18.41 19.97
C VAL A 207 0.25 19.57 20.88
N ASN A 208 -0.64 19.92 21.80
CA ASN A 208 -0.36 20.90 22.85
C ASN A 208 0.26 20.29 24.10
N GLU A 209 0.07 19.00 24.30
CA GLU A 209 0.61 18.19 25.39
C GLU A 209 1.07 16.84 24.85
N VAL A 210 2.24 16.36 25.29
CA VAL A 210 2.80 15.09 24.85
C VAL A 210 1.89 13.94 25.33
N PRO A 211 1.46 13.03 24.42
CA PRO A 211 0.63 11.89 24.79
C PRO A 211 1.30 11.00 25.84
N ALA A 212 0.52 10.39 26.73
CA ALA A 212 1.01 9.62 27.88
C ALA A 212 2.04 8.54 27.49
N ASP A 213 1.83 7.86 26.36
CA ASP A 213 2.70 6.79 25.85
C ASP A 213 4.11 7.27 25.43
N PHE A 214 4.31 8.59 25.33
CA PHE A 214 5.57 9.22 24.93
C PHE A 214 6.20 10.06 26.04
N GLN A 215 5.49 10.27 27.15
CA GLN A 215 5.96 11.12 28.27
C GLN A 215 7.18 10.56 28.99
N SER A 216 7.43 9.25 28.90
CA SER A 216 8.65 8.62 29.40
C SER A 216 9.89 8.98 28.59
N ILE A 217 9.73 9.47 27.34
CA ILE A 217 10.82 9.90 26.48
C ILE A 217 11.03 11.40 26.56
N THR A 218 9.95 12.18 26.46
CA THR A 218 9.99 13.64 26.51
C THR A 218 8.72 14.24 27.10
N GLN A 219 8.87 15.40 27.79
CA GLN A 219 7.76 16.27 28.19
C GLN A 219 7.66 17.51 27.26
N ASP A 220 8.63 17.68 26.35
CA ASP A 220 8.68 18.80 25.43
C ASP A 220 7.86 18.52 24.18
N LYS A 221 6.70 19.20 24.06
CA LYS A 221 5.84 19.10 22.88
C LYS A 221 6.53 19.54 21.58
N GLY A 222 7.50 20.45 21.63
CA GLY A 222 8.24 20.90 20.45
C GLY A 222 9.12 19.78 19.89
N LYS A 223 9.76 18.99 20.77
CA LYS A 223 10.52 17.81 20.39
C LYS A 223 9.59 16.72 19.85
N TYR A 224 8.47 16.46 20.53
CA TYR A 224 7.46 15.51 20.07
C TYR A 224 6.92 15.89 18.68
N ASN A 225 6.42 17.12 18.50
CA ASN A 225 5.86 17.62 17.25
C ASN A 225 6.89 17.62 16.10
N THR A 226 8.18 17.81 16.41
CA THR A 226 9.25 17.70 15.41
C THR A 226 9.31 16.31 14.78
N VAL A 227 9.07 15.26 15.57
CA VAL A 227 9.26 13.85 15.15
C VAL A 227 7.93 13.17 14.84
N MET A 228 6.92 13.36 15.72
CA MET A 228 5.62 12.69 15.67
C MET A 228 4.47 13.62 15.26
N GLY A 229 4.80 14.85 14.81
CA GLY A 229 3.81 15.86 14.44
C GLY A 229 3.35 15.76 12.99
N GLU A 230 2.61 16.77 12.55
CA GLU A 230 1.92 16.81 11.25
C GLU A 230 2.81 16.67 10.03
N LYS A 231 4.10 16.99 10.12
CA LYS A 231 5.07 16.80 9.03
C LYS A 231 5.28 15.32 8.66
N SER A 232 4.91 14.41 9.56
CA SER A 232 5.01 12.96 9.37
C SER A 232 3.71 12.31 8.88
N ARG A 233 2.63 13.05 8.59
CA ARG A 233 1.29 12.55 8.25
C ARG A 233 1.24 11.52 7.13
N GLN A 234 2.16 11.55 6.18
CA GLN A 234 2.19 10.62 5.06
C GLN A 234 2.91 9.30 5.39
N LEU A 235 3.54 9.23 6.57
CA LEU A 235 4.26 8.04 7.01
C LEU A 235 3.32 7.04 7.68
N PHE A 236 3.76 5.79 7.77
CA PHE A 236 3.01 4.72 8.42
C PHE A 236 2.77 5.05 9.90
N ASN A 237 1.53 4.95 10.37
CA ASN A 237 1.12 5.31 11.73
C ASN A 237 0.24 4.20 12.36
N GLY A 238 -0.17 4.41 13.61
CA GLY A 238 -0.97 3.43 14.35
C GLY A 238 -2.36 3.19 13.77
N LEU A 239 -2.97 4.18 13.11
CA LEU A 239 -4.26 4.02 12.44
C LEU A 239 -4.12 3.16 11.17
N ILE A 240 -3.04 3.36 10.40
CA ILE A 240 -2.72 2.53 9.23
C ILE A 240 -2.48 1.08 9.67
N ALA A 241 -1.77 0.85 10.78
CA ALA A 241 -1.57 -0.49 11.32
C ALA A 241 -2.90 -1.18 11.62
N ARG A 242 -3.82 -0.48 12.29
CA ARG A 242 -5.17 -1.00 12.60
C ARG A 242 -6.00 -1.26 11.34
N ALA A 243 -5.90 -0.40 10.33
CA ALA A 243 -6.55 -0.62 9.04
C ALA A 243 -6.04 -1.89 8.33
N TYR A 244 -4.73 -2.18 8.40
CA TYR A 244 -4.19 -3.43 7.88
C TYR A 244 -4.55 -4.63 8.75
N ARG A 245 -4.72 -4.47 10.06
CA ARG A 245 -5.30 -5.51 10.94
C ARG A 245 -6.72 -5.87 10.49
N VAL A 246 -7.57 -4.87 10.19
CA VAL A 246 -8.93 -5.08 9.65
C VAL A 246 -8.87 -5.85 8.33
N ARG A 247 -8.01 -5.42 7.40
CA ARG A 247 -7.85 -6.10 6.10
C ARG A 247 -7.37 -7.53 6.24
N THR A 248 -6.47 -7.79 7.18
CA THR A 248 -5.94 -9.13 7.45
C THR A 248 -7.02 -10.02 8.05
N ALA A 249 -7.79 -9.52 9.02
CA ALA A 249 -8.90 -10.25 9.63
C ALA A 249 -9.99 -10.59 8.60
N LEU A 250 -10.34 -9.63 7.74
CA LEU A 250 -11.31 -9.83 6.66
C LEU A 250 -10.82 -10.88 5.65
N LEU A 251 -9.55 -10.79 5.23
CA LEU A 251 -8.94 -11.78 4.34
C LEU A 251 -8.98 -13.17 4.97
N ALA A 252 -8.54 -13.30 6.22
CA ALA A 252 -8.46 -14.58 6.91
C ALA A 252 -9.85 -15.20 7.14
N ALA A 253 -10.89 -14.39 7.37
CA ALA A 253 -12.27 -14.87 7.54
C ALA A 253 -12.96 -15.20 6.22
N SER A 254 -12.37 -14.86 5.07
CA SER A 254 -13.04 -15.04 3.77
C SER A 254 -13.18 -16.53 3.39
N PRO A 255 -14.22 -16.91 2.61
CA PRO A 255 -14.45 -18.29 2.22
C PRO A 255 -13.28 -18.97 1.49
N ALA A 256 -12.41 -18.19 0.82
CA ALA A 256 -11.25 -18.71 0.11
C ALA A 256 -10.20 -19.36 1.03
N PHE A 257 -10.21 -19.01 2.33
CA PHE A 257 -9.24 -19.47 3.32
C PHE A 257 -9.91 -20.20 4.51
N GLN A 258 -11.13 -20.73 4.30
CA GLN A 258 -11.82 -21.52 5.31
C GLN A 258 -11.19 -22.90 5.42
N ASP A 259 -10.58 -23.19 6.57
CA ASP A 259 -9.93 -24.45 6.88
C ASP A 259 -9.88 -24.66 8.40
N ALA A 260 -9.82 -25.93 8.86
CA ALA A 260 -9.70 -26.25 10.29
C ALA A 260 -8.43 -25.68 10.95
N SER A 261 -7.38 -25.44 10.17
CA SER A 261 -6.13 -24.81 10.62
C SER A 261 -6.19 -23.29 10.70
N ASN A 262 -7.26 -22.67 10.17
CA ASN A 262 -7.46 -21.22 10.19
C ASN A 262 -8.66 -20.86 11.10
N PRO A 263 -8.42 -20.42 12.34
CA PRO A 263 -9.48 -20.15 13.31
C PRO A 263 -10.18 -18.79 13.10
N ALA A 264 -9.80 -18.02 12.07
CA ALA A 264 -10.32 -16.67 11.83
C ALA A 264 -11.83 -16.66 11.57
N SER A 265 -12.52 -15.69 12.14
CA SER A 265 -13.97 -15.55 12.04
C SER A 265 -14.39 -14.17 11.52
N TRP A 266 -15.61 -14.08 11.01
CA TRP A 266 -16.23 -12.79 10.65
C TRP A 266 -16.39 -11.86 11.87
N ALA A 267 -16.52 -12.42 13.08
CA ALA A 267 -16.57 -11.65 14.31
C ALA A 267 -15.24 -10.94 14.60
N ASP A 268 -14.10 -11.60 14.34
CA ASP A 268 -12.78 -10.97 14.48
C ASP A 268 -12.62 -9.81 13.52
N ALA A 269 -13.04 -9.98 12.27
CA ALA A 269 -13.02 -8.91 11.26
C ALA A 269 -13.93 -7.74 11.66
N ALA A 270 -15.14 -8.01 12.14
CA ALA A 270 -16.07 -6.99 12.61
C ALA A 270 -15.54 -6.22 13.82
N ASN A 271 -14.94 -6.93 14.80
CA ASN A 271 -14.35 -6.31 15.99
C ASN A 271 -13.14 -5.41 15.63
N ALA A 272 -12.28 -5.88 14.73
CA ALA A 272 -11.16 -5.08 14.24
C ALA A 272 -11.65 -3.81 13.52
N ALA A 273 -12.67 -3.93 12.65
CA ALA A 273 -13.28 -2.80 11.95
C ALA A 273 -13.95 -1.81 12.92
N ALA A 274 -14.66 -2.31 13.94
CA ALA A 274 -15.30 -1.49 14.95
C ALA A 274 -14.30 -0.60 15.72
N ALA A 275 -13.08 -1.08 15.98
CA ALA A 275 -12.05 -0.30 16.64
C ALA A 275 -11.65 0.95 15.82
N VAL A 276 -11.46 0.80 14.51
CA VAL A 276 -11.15 1.91 13.58
C VAL A 276 -12.34 2.85 13.45
N LEU A 277 -13.54 2.32 13.28
CA LEU A 277 -14.76 3.13 13.14
C LEU A 277 -15.03 3.95 14.43
N ASN A 278 -14.88 3.35 15.61
CA ASN A 278 -15.09 4.03 16.89
C ASN A 278 -14.05 5.13 17.12
N TYR A 279 -12.80 4.95 16.69
CA TYR A 279 -11.79 6.00 16.74
C TYR A 279 -12.22 7.23 15.95
N ASN A 280 -12.86 7.06 14.81
CA ASN A 280 -13.39 8.14 13.98
C ASN A 280 -14.77 8.69 14.45
N GLY A 281 -15.26 8.29 15.63
CA GLY A 281 -16.54 8.75 16.18
C GLY A 281 -17.76 7.92 15.75
N GLY A 282 -17.55 6.65 15.37
CA GLY A 282 -18.59 5.75 14.91
C GLY A 282 -19.22 6.19 13.59
N LEU A 283 -20.50 5.88 13.40
CA LEU A 283 -21.25 6.28 12.20
C LEU A 283 -21.33 7.80 12.02
N GLY A 284 -21.33 8.58 13.12
CA GLY A 284 -21.35 10.05 13.08
C GLY A 284 -20.03 10.67 12.63
N GLY A 285 -18.95 9.88 12.58
CA GLY A 285 -17.63 10.30 12.08
C GLY A 285 -17.44 10.12 10.58
N LEU A 286 -18.38 9.46 9.90
CA LEU A 286 -18.34 9.33 8.44
C LEU A 286 -18.49 10.69 7.76
N ASP A 287 -17.92 10.81 6.57
CA ASP A 287 -18.00 12.05 5.78
C ASP A 287 -19.35 12.17 5.11
N ASP A 288 -20.08 13.25 5.38
CA ASP A 288 -21.38 13.52 4.78
C ASP A 288 -21.32 13.62 3.25
N LYS A 289 -20.14 13.97 2.72
CA LYS A 289 -19.85 14.06 1.29
C LYS A 289 -19.15 12.82 0.72
N GLY A 290 -19.17 11.71 1.40
CA GLY A 290 -18.45 10.49 0.99
C GLY A 290 -18.76 10.04 -0.43
N VAL A 291 -19.98 10.30 -0.94
CA VAL A 291 -20.36 10.07 -2.34
C VAL A 291 -19.79 11.08 -3.33
N GLU A 292 -19.21 12.17 -2.86
CA GLU A 292 -18.61 13.26 -3.65
C GLU A 292 -17.09 13.30 -3.53
N TYR A 293 -16.50 12.22 -3.10
CA TYR A 293 -15.09 12.06 -2.77
C TYR A 293 -14.11 12.64 -3.82
N TYR A 294 -14.46 12.56 -5.11
CA TYR A 294 -13.68 13.08 -6.23
C TYR A 294 -14.16 14.44 -6.74
N SER A 295 -14.91 15.17 -5.92
CA SER A 295 -15.31 16.54 -6.30
C SER A 295 -14.09 17.45 -6.38
N LYS A 296 -14.17 18.52 -7.21
CA LYS A 296 -13.11 19.51 -7.34
C LYS A 296 -12.72 20.11 -5.98
N GLU A 297 -13.69 20.39 -5.12
CA GLU A 297 -13.47 20.94 -3.77
C GLU A 297 -12.61 19.99 -2.92
N VAL A 298 -12.92 18.69 -2.94
CA VAL A 298 -12.16 17.67 -2.21
C VAL A 298 -10.71 17.62 -2.72
N VAL A 299 -10.49 17.57 -4.04
CA VAL A 299 -9.15 17.54 -4.64
C VAL A 299 -8.35 18.79 -4.28
N GLU A 300 -8.96 19.98 -4.32
CA GLU A 300 -8.30 21.23 -3.92
C GLU A 300 -7.93 21.23 -2.41
N ASN A 301 -8.76 20.65 -1.57
CA ASN A 301 -8.49 20.50 -0.15
C ASN A 301 -7.36 19.48 0.12
N LEU A 302 -7.32 18.38 -0.62
CA LEU A 302 -6.19 17.43 -0.55
C LEU A 302 -4.86 18.10 -0.90
N GLN A 303 -4.83 18.99 -1.90
CA GLN A 303 -3.64 19.76 -2.26
C GLN A 303 -3.18 20.70 -1.13
N LYS A 304 -4.12 21.19 -0.32
CA LYS A 304 -3.84 22.01 0.89
C LYS A 304 -3.48 21.17 2.11
N GLY A 305 -3.42 19.84 2.00
CA GLY A 305 -3.15 18.94 3.13
C GLY A 305 -4.36 18.60 3.99
N ILE A 306 -5.57 19.00 3.57
CA ILE A 306 -6.83 18.71 4.26
C ILE A 306 -7.37 17.39 3.73
N ASN A 307 -7.41 16.36 4.56
CA ASN A 307 -7.97 15.07 4.19
C ASN A 307 -9.47 14.99 4.54
N PRO A 308 -10.32 14.37 3.71
CA PRO A 308 -11.60 13.85 4.15
C PRO A 308 -11.43 12.90 5.34
N LYS A 309 -12.42 12.87 6.24
CA LYS A 309 -12.37 12.08 7.49
C LYS A 309 -12.15 10.58 7.27
N GLU A 310 -12.53 10.06 6.13
CA GLU A 310 -12.44 8.63 5.81
C GLU A 310 -11.12 8.22 5.15
N ILE A 311 -10.24 9.19 4.82
CA ILE A 311 -8.91 8.87 4.31
C ILE A 311 -7.98 8.52 5.47
N ILE A 312 -7.58 7.26 5.53
CA ILE A 312 -6.61 6.76 6.50
C ILE A 312 -5.18 6.98 6.00
N TRP A 313 -4.93 6.68 4.72
CA TRP A 313 -3.61 6.84 4.12
C TRP A 313 -3.72 7.14 2.63
N ARG A 314 -2.90 8.03 2.13
CA ARG A 314 -2.86 8.43 0.73
C ARG A 314 -1.47 8.85 0.29
N GLU A 315 -1.26 8.84 -1.00
CA GLU A 315 -0.13 9.51 -1.62
C GLU A 315 -0.33 11.03 -1.69
N ASN A 316 0.75 11.75 -1.91
CA ASN A 316 0.65 13.17 -2.22
C ASN A 316 -0.09 13.38 -3.53
N VAL A 317 -0.87 14.45 -3.60
CA VAL A 317 -1.55 14.83 -4.85
C VAL A 317 -0.49 15.17 -5.90
N SER A 318 -0.57 14.48 -7.02
CA SER A 318 0.33 14.67 -8.16
C SER A 318 -0.48 15.07 -9.40
N ASN A 319 0.03 16.05 -10.16
CA ASN A 319 -0.51 16.41 -11.47
C ASN A 319 0.24 15.64 -12.58
N SER A 320 0.28 14.31 -12.47
CA SER A 320 0.93 13.48 -13.48
C SER A 320 0.04 13.30 -14.72
N GLU A 321 0.65 13.09 -15.89
CA GLU A 321 -0.07 12.74 -17.12
C GLU A 321 -0.80 11.40 -17.04
N ALA A 322 -0.49 10.56 -16.06
CA ALA A 322 -1.20 9.31 -15.80
C ALA A 322 -2.69 9.54 -15.49
N ALA A 323 -3.05 10.66 -14.87
CA ALA A 323 -4.45 11.05 -14.66
C ALA A 323 -5.20 11.25 -15.98
N ASN A 324 -4.55 11.88 -16.96
CA ASN A 324 -5.14 12.14 -18.28
C ASN A 324 -5.42 10.84 -19.05
N SER A 325 -4.56 9.83 -18.90
CA SER A 325 -4.78 8.53 -19.55
C SER A 325 -5.96 7.76 -18.96
N GLN A 326 -6.21 7.89 -17.66
CA GLN A 326 -7.39 7.29 -17.03
C GLN A 326 -8.68 7.93 -17.51
N GLU A 327 -8.73 9.26 -17.59
CA GLU A 327 -9.88 9.98 -18.13
C GLU A 327 -10.15 9.58 -19.59
N ALA A 328 -9.12 9.54 -20.42
CA ALA A 328 -9.21 9.11 -21.81
C ALA A 328 -9.70 7.66 -21.95
N ASN A 329 -9.32 6.76 -21.08
CA ASN A 329 -9.81 5.38 -21.09
C ASN A 329 -11.30 5.25 -20.75
N ASN A 330 -11.79 6.10 -19.87
CA ASN A 330 -13.16 6.03 -19.35
C ASN A 330 -14.18 6.80 -20.21
N PHE A 331 -13.77 7.92 -20.83
CA PHE A 331 -14.69 8.72 -21.60
C PHE A 331 -14.94 8.18 -23.02
N PRO A 332 -16.18 8.35 -23.54
CA PRO A 332 -16.50 7.99 -24.92
C PRO A 332 -15.79 8.91 -25.93
N PRO A 333 -15.65 8.49 -27.20
CA PRO A 333 -15.07 9.31 -28.27
C PRO A 333 -15.70 10.70 -28.45
N SER A 334 -17.00 10.85 -28.17
CA SER A 334 -17.69 12.13 -28.20
C SER A 334 -17.19 13.16 -27.17
N LEU A 335 -16.47 12.70 -26.16
CA LEU A 335 -15.78 13.53 -25.15
C LEU A 335 -14.25 13.43 -25.28
N ASN A 336 -13.73 13.14 -26.48
CA ASN A 336 -12.32 12.94 -26.78
C ASN A 336 -11.68 11.76 -25.99
N GLY A 337 -12.46 10.83 -25.48
CA GLY A 337 -12.01 9.61 -24.85
C GLY A 337 -11.80 8.47 -25.83
N SER A 338 -11.19 7.40 -25.37
CA SER A 338 -10.97 6.16 -26.12
C SER A 338 -12.08 5.13 -25.91
N GLY A 339 -12.90 5.29 -24.86
CA GLY A 339 -13.96 4.34 -24.49
C GLY A 339 -13.43 2.92 -24.28
N ASN A 340 -12.21 2.80 -23.75
CA ASN A 340 -11.57 1.49 -23.55
C ASN A 340 -12.20 0.72 -22.39
N MET A 341 -12.51 1.43 -21.31
CA MET A 341 -13.12 0.88 -20.11
C MET A 341 -14.64 1.04 -20.16
N ASN A 342 -15.34 -0.08 -20.00
CA ASN A 342 -16.79 -0.09 -20.03
C ASN A 342 -17.34 -0.89 -18.85
N PRO A 343 -18.35 -0.36 -18.14
CA PRO A 343 -19.02 -1.13 -17.11
C PRO A 343 -19.78 -2.30 -17.73
N SER A 344 -19.82 -3.43 -17.02
CA SER A 344 -20.71 -4.51 -17.40
C SER A 344 -22.16 -4.18 -17.02
N GLN A 345 -23.11 -4.90 -17.61
CA GLN A 345 -24.51 -4.78 -17.19
C GLN A 345 -24.70 -5.26 -15.75
N ASN A 346 -23.91 -6.23 -15.28
CA ASN A 346 -23.95 -6.72 -13.90
C ASN A 346 -23.63 -5.60 -12.89
N LEU A 347 -22.59 -4.81 -13.15
CA LEU A 347 -22.28 -3.64 -12.32
C LEU A 347 -23.43 -2.62 -12.33
N VAL A 348 -24.00 -2.31 -13.50
CA VAL A 348 -25.11 -1.36 -13.62
C VAL A 348 -26.34 -1.87 -12.85
N ASP A 349 -26.61 -3.17 -12.92
CA ASP A 349 -27.75 -3.79 -12.24
C ASP A 349 -27.55 -3.88 -10.71
N ALA A 350 -26.31 -3.94 -10.24
CA ALA A 350 -25.96 -3.96 -8.82
C ALA A 350 -26.31 -2.64 -8.08
N PHE A 351 -26.36 -1.51 -8.78
CA PHE A 351 -26.87 -0.29 -8.16
C PHE A 351 -28.36 -0.46 -7.81
N PRO A 352 -28.79 -0.22 -6.56
CA PRO A 352 -30.19 -0.33 -6.18
C PRO A 352 -31.04 0.83 -6.73
N MET A 353 -32.32 0.80 -6.43
CA MET A 353 -33.16 1.96 -6.56
C MET A 353 -32.88 2.98 -5.44
N ALA A 354 -33.28 4.23 -5.62
CA ALA A 354 -33.10 5.30 -4.63
C ALA A 354 -33.73 4.99 -3.26
N ASN A 355 -34.70 4.09 -3.21
CA ASN A 355 -35.31 3.59 -1.98
C ASN A 355 -34.53 2.46 -1.30
N GLY A 356 -33.34 2.08 -1.84
CA GLY A 356 -32.44 1.07 -1.29
C GLY A 356 -32.76 -0.37 -1.70
N TYR A 357 -33.83 -0.67 -2.38
CA TYR A 357 -34.19 -2.02 -2.83
C TYR A 357 -33.44 -2.39 -4.12
N PRO A 358 -32.92 -3.61 -4.24
CA PRO A 358 -32.33 -4.12 -5.48
C PRO A 358 -33.35 -4.10 -6.61
N ILE A 359 -32.92 -3.87 -7.85
CA ILE A 359 -33.80 -3.89 -9.03
C ILE A 359 -34.50 -5.24 -9.24
N SER A 360 -33.94 -6.31 -8.72
CA SER A 360 -34.50 -7.66 -8.73
C SER A 360 -35.68 -7.86 -7.77
N ASP A 361 -35.84 -6.99 -6.78
CA ASP A 361 -36.99 -7.01 -5.88
C ASP A 361 -38.20 -6.30 -6.55
N ILE A 362 -38.94 -7.04 -7.35
CA ILE A 362 -40.07 -6.53 -8.15
C ILE A 362 -41.14 -5.92 -7.26
N ALA A 363 -41.31 -6.41 -6.03
CA ALA A 363 -42.39 -5.97 -5.14
C ALA A 363 -42.12 -4.58 -4.52
N ASN A 364 -40.84 -4.28 -4.21
CA ASN A 364 -40.47 -3.12 -3.40
C ASN A 364 -39.63 -2.08 -4.16
N SER A 365 -38.96 -2.48 -5.22
CA SER A 365 -37.97 -1.62 -5.92
C SER A 365 -38.63 -0.51 -6.74
N ASN A 366 -39.85 -0.72 -7.26
CA ASN A 366 -40.50 0.13 -8.27
C ASN A 366 -39.66 0.27 -9.56
N TYR A 367 -38.81 -0.71 -9.88
CA TYR A 367 -37.96 -0.69 -11.06
C TYR A 367 -38.78 -0.79 -12.33
N ASN A 368 -38.45 0.09 -13.31
CA ASN A 368 -39.11 0.08 -14.61
C ASN A 368 -38.09 -0.25 -15.72
N LYS A 369 -38.17 -1.46 -16.29
CA LYS A 369 -37.28 -1.91 -17.36
C LYS A 369 -37.29 -1.08 -18.65
N ASN A 370 -38.41 -0.32 -18.89
CA ASN A 370 -38.50 0.57 -20.04
C ASN A 370 -37.84 1.94 -19.80
N ASN A 371 -37.49 2.24 -18.54
CA ASN A 371 -36.74 3.42 -18.15
C ASN A 371 -35.74 3.04 -17.05
N PRO A 372 -34.70 2.26 -17.40
CA PRO A 372 -33.89 1.52 -16.45
C PRO A 372 -32.98 2.39 -15.58
N TYR A 373 -32.77 3.64 -15.94
CA TYR A 373 -31.89 4.56 -15.21
C TYR A 373 -32.62 5.54 -14.30
N ASN A 374 -33.96 5.61 -14.41
CA ASN A 374 -34.75 6.54 -13.62
C ASN A 374 -34.98 6.01 -12.20
N GLY A 375 -34.88 6.91 -11.20
CA GLY A 375 -35.10 6.56 -9.79
C GLY A 375 -34.07 5.60 -9.18
N ARG A 376 -32.90 5.46 -9.80
CA ARG A 376 -31.78 4.64 -9.29
C ARG A 376 -30.98 5.36 -8.19
N ASP A 377 -30.19 4.62 -7.49
CA ASP A 377 -29.17 5.16 -6.57
C ASP A 377 -28.39 6.30 -7.25
N PRO A 378 -28.22 7.47 -6.60
CA PRO A 378 -27.55 8.63 -7.20
C PRO A 378 -26.11 8.34 -7.64
N ARG A 379 -25.44 7.33 -7.06
CA ARG A 379 -24.09 6.90 -7.47
C ARG A 379 -24.07 6.37 -8.90
N LEU A 380 -25.15 5.74 -9.39
CA LEU A 380 -25.21 5.28 -10.77
C LEU A 380 -24.96 6.43 -11.75
N ALA A 381 -25.64 7.53 -11.60
CA ALA A 381 -25.49 8.69 -12.49
C ALA A 381 -24.13 9.41 -12.34
N LYS A 382 -23.50 9.26 -11.17
CA LYS A 382 -22.18 9.88 -10.92
C LYS A 382 -21.02 9.06 -11.49
N TYR A 383 -21.12 7.73 -11.47
CA TYR A 383 -20.00 6.85 -11.82
C TYR A 383 -20.14 6.16 -13.17
N ILE A 384 -21.32 6.10 -13.74
CA ILE A 384 -21.59 5.38 -14.98
C ILE A 384 -22.09 6.34 -16.06
N ILE A 385 -21.40 6.36 -17.19
CA ILE A 385 -21.87 7.06 -18.39
C ILE A 385 -22.75 6.11 -19.19
N TYR A 386 -24.01 6.43 -19.33
CA TYR A 386 -25.01 5.64 -20.05
C TYR A 386 -25.75 6.49 -21.09
N ASN A 387 -26.53 5.86 -21.95
CA ASN A 387 -27.31 6.56 -22.96
C ASN A 387 -28.30 7.55 -22.35
N GLY A 388 -28.18 8.82 -22.68
CA GLY A 388 -28.98 9.93 -22.13
C GLY A 388 -28.35 10.57 -20.88
N SER A 389 -27.22 10.11 -20.38
CA SER A 389 -26.50 10.76 -19.28
C SER A 389 -25.85 12.06 -19.75
N ILE A 390 -25.51 12.92 -18.79
CA ILE A 390 -24.73 14.14 -18.99
C ILE A 390 -23.35 13.91 -18.43
N ALA A 391 -22.31 14.16 -19.20
CA ALA A 391 -20.93 13.95 -18.76
C ALA A 391 -19.96 14.97 -19.40
N GLY A 392 -18.78 15.09 -18.79
CA GLY A 392 -17.70 15.96 -19.25
C GLY A 392 -17.85 17.42 -18.88
N VAL A 393 -16.89 18.22 -19.30
CA VAL A 393 -16.91 19.67 -19.09
C VAL A 393 -17.96 20.30 -19.99
N GLY A 394 -18.89 21.06 -19.42
CA GLY A 394 -19.97 21.72 -20.13
C GLY A 394 -21.24 20.90 -20.30
N ASP A 395 -21.41 19.86 -19.48
CA ASP A 395 -22.64 19.08 -19.38
C ASP A 395 -23.15 18.53 -20.71
N VAL A 396 -22.29 17.79 -21.41
CA VAL A 396 -22.58 17.25 -22.75
C VAL A 396 -23.49 16.02 -22.65
N PRO A 397 -24.67 16.01 -23.31
CA PRO A 397 -25.55 14.83 -23.38
C PRO A 397 -24.89 13.71 -24.23
N ILE A 398 -24.88 12.51 -23.70
CA ILE A 398 -24.29 11.33 -24.35
C ILE A 398 -25.41 10.46 -24.94
N TYR A 399 -25.32 10.16 -26.23
CA TYR A 399 -26.27 9.29 -26.92
C TYR A 399 -25.58 8.18 -27.70
N THR A 400 -26.09 6.96 -27.54
CA THR A 400 -25.63 5.79 -28.32
C THR A 400 -25.87 6.01 -29.82
N GLY A 401 -24.83 5.74 -30.64
CA GLY A 401 -24.92 5.80 -32.10
C GLY A 401 -24.90 7.23 -32.70
N ARG A 402 -24.78 8.27 -31.91
CA ARG A 402 -24.60 9.62 -32.43
C ARG A 402 -23.16 9.81 -32.85
N LYS A 403 -22.92 10.06 -34.16
CA LYS A 403 -21.62 10.54 -34.64
C LYS A 403 -21.40 11.95 -34.11
N SER A 404 -20.23 12.20 -33.53
CA SER A 404 -19.75 13.52 -33.12
C SER A 404 -19.64 14.46 -34.28
#